data_d0097c1856c03f362ce642c17c2a7401
#
_entry.id   d0097c1856c03f362ce642c17c2a7401
#
_cell.length_a   1.000
_cell.length_b   1.000
_cell.length_c   1.000
_cell.angle_alpha   90.00
_cell.angle_beta   90.00
_cell.angle_gamma   90.00
#
_symmetry.space_group_name_H-M   'P 1'
#
loop_
_entity.id
_entity.type
_entity.pdbx_description
1 polymer ?
#
loop_
_entity_poly.entity_id
_entity_poly.type
_entity_poly.pdbx_seq_one_letter_code
_entity_poly.pdbx_strand_id
1 'polypeptide(L)'
;NGASGKIAVTQSAADVTLDVVPNAIYLPQTGGEKTIDITTNSSVYDVTTSEEVSWLKIVKSEEEIKLIAERNDTYQKREVKLYAKSGSVIREIVVSQSGIQRYLLPIHPGVPQDEHKIMDFELGRGSYLREYQAAMPAYGLEETYTFITASPIFTLIQYCSTDGINPSQIIMIGDGRKAIDAVKDKAFDKFLTDNGYVRSNSQSDREYTNDKELLSLKVYISEKENNEGVNLTFTPIMKQNGEYKTFSKLPFYPLELLQKDNVKLAQIEQYEQKAGSTEEERSLNEHKNTE
;
A
#
# COMPACT_ATOMS: atom_id res chain seq x y z
N ASN A 1 -53.38 5.80 66.45
CA ASN A 1 -53.09 6.84 65.44
C ASN A 1 -51.82 6.47 64.67
N GLY A 2 -52.03 5.80 63.54
CA GLY A 2 -50.90 5.52 62.63
C GLY A 2 -50.69 6.72 61.72
N ALA A 3 -49.51 7.36 61.79
CA ALA A 3 -49.11 8.38 60.84
C ALA A 3 -48.55 7.67 59.59
N SER A 4 -49.19 7.80 58.45
CA SER A 4 -48.64 7.36 57.17
C SER A 4 -47.89 8.51 56.50
N GLY A 5 -46.61 8.32 56.29
CA GLY A 5 -45.80 9.26 55.48
C GLY A 5 -45.62 8.72 54.06
N LYS A 6 -45.74 9.59 53.05
CA LYS A 6 -45.35 9.26 51.67
C LYS A 6 -43.88 9.63 51.46
N ILE A 7 -43.08 8.64 51.05
CA ILE A 7 -41.71 8.92 50.60
C ILE A 7 -41.76 8.99 49.08
N ALA A 8 -41.39 10.14 48.52
CA ALA A 8 -41.18 10.30 47.09
C ALA A 8 -39.74 9.86 46.77
N VAL A 9 -39.60 8.83 45.97
CA VAL A 9 -38.30 8.38 45.45
C VAL A 9 -38.19 8.91 44.00
N THR A 10 -37.25 9.77 43.76
CA THR A 10 -36.90 10.22 42.40
C THR A 10 -35.57 9.59 41.99
N GLN A 11 -35.57 8.92 40.88
CA GLN A 11 -34.35 8.39 40.26
C GLN A 11 -34.11 9.13 38.95
N SER A 12 -32.94 9.76 38.80
CA SER A 12 -32.51 10.30 37.51
C SER A 12 -32.15 9.14 36.59
N ALA A 13 -32.57 9.22 35.35
CA ALA A 13 -32.08 8.29 34.31
C ALA A 13 -30.57 8.49 34.11
N ALA A 14 -29.85 7.41 33.92
CA ALA A 14 -28.44 7.51 33.54
C ALA A 14 -28.31 8.17 32.17
N ASP A 15 -27.27 8.97 32.00
CA ASP A 15 -26.98 9.57 30.70
C ASP A 15 -26.73 8.45 29.67
N VAL A 16 -27.31 8.62 28.48
CA VAL A 16 -27.11 7.67 27.38
C VAL A 16 -25.67 7.81 26.87
N THR A 17 -24.99 6.69 26.76
CA THR A 17 -23.67 6.61 26.11
C THR A 17 -23.80 5.86 24.79
N LEU A 18 -22.99 6.26 23.82
CA LEU A 18 -22.87 5.58 22.52
C LEU A 18 -21.43 5.74 22.04
N ASP A 19 -20.77 4.64 21.74
CA ASP A 19 -19.47 4.59 21.11
C ASP A 19 -19.50 3.71 19.85
N VAL A 20 -18.69 4.06 18.85
CA VAL A 20 -18.62 3.39 17.55
C VAL A 20 -17.17 3.26 17.13
N VAL A 21 -16.73 2.04 16.84
CA VAL A 21 -15.32 1.74 16.50
C VAL A 21 -15.25 0.74 15.35
N PRO A 22 -14.56 1.09 14.27
CA PRO A 22 -13.98 2.39 13.93
C PRO A 22 -15.04 3.40 13.44
N ASN A 23 -14.72 4.69 13.49
CA ASN A 23 -15.60 5.77 12.99
C ASN A 23 -15.26 6.20 11.55
N ALA A 24 -14.28 5.55 10.91
CA ALA A 24 -13.96 5.72 9.49
C ALA A 24 -13.70 4.35 8.86
N ILE A 25 -14.41 4.06 7.78
CA ILE A 25 -14.34 2.80 7.04
C ILE A 25 -13.87 3.06 5.63
N TYR A 26 -12.85 2.32 5.24
CA TYR A 26 -12.36 2.28 3.87
C TYR A 26 -12.67 0.92 3.24
N LEU A 27 -13.38 0.95 2.13
CA LEU A 27 -13.74 -0.22 1.35
C LEU A 27 -12.96 -0.23 0.03
N PRO A 28 -12.45 -1.38 -0.41
CA PRO A 28 -11.79 -1.50 -1.70
C PRO A 28 -12.79 -1.30 -2.85
N GLN A 29 -12.26 -1.03 -4.02
CA GLN A 29 -13.04 -0.90 -5.26
C GLN A 29 -13.90 -2.14 -5.54
N THR A 30 -13.37 -3.33 -5.23
CA THR A 30 -14.07 -4.61 -5.43
C THR A 30 -15.31 -4.81 -4.56
N GLY A 31 -15.54 -3.92 -3.60
CA GLY A 31 -16.59 -4.11 -2.58
C GLY A 31 -16.11 -5.00 -1.44
N GLY A 32 -17.08 -5.57 -0.73
CA GLY A 32 -16.82 -6.47 0.39
C GLY A 32 -17.54 -6.05 1.66
N GLU A 33 -17.17 -6.67 2.76
CA GLU A 33 -17.84 -6.49 4.05
C GLU A 33 -16.89 -5.85 5.08
N LYS A 34 -17.43 -5.01 5.93
CA LYS A 34 -16.77 -4.44 7.12
C LYS A 34 -17.75 -4.35 8.27
N THR A 35 -17.24 -4.49 9.48
CA THR A 35 -18.03 -4.40 10.72
C THR A 35 -17.57 -3.19 11.52
N ILE A 36 -18.53 -2.57 12.21
CA ILE A 36 -18.35 -1.48 13.15
C ILE A 36 -18.94 -1.93 14.47
N ASP A 37 -18.14 -1.93 15.52
CA ASP A 37 -18.57 -2.30 16.86
C ASP A 37 -19.33 -1.13 17.49
N ILE A 38 -20.45 -1.45 18.14
CA ILE A 38 -21.31 -0.50 18.84
C ILE A 38 -21.32 -0.83 20.34
N THR A 39 -21.03 0.18 21.14
CA THR A 39 -21.18 0.09 22.60
C THR A 39 -22.12 1.17 23.09
N THR A 40 -23.22 0.77 23.72
CA THR A 40 -24.20 1.70 24.30
C THR A 40 -24.80 1.12 25.58
N ASN A 41 -25.18 1.97 26.53
CA ASN A 41 -25.95 1.59 27.72
C ASN A 41 -27.47 1.67 27.49
N SER A 42 -27.90 1.99 26.28
CA SER A 42 -29.30 2.01 25.86
C SER A 42 -29.69 0.68 25.23
N SER A 43 -30.92 0.24 25.40
CA SER A 43 -31.44 -0.97 24.75
C SER A 43 -31.68 -0.81 23.24
N VAL A 44 -31.63 0.41 22.73
CA VAL A 44 -31.87 0.69 21.30
C VAL A 44 -30.99 1.79 20.79
N TYR A 45 -30.56 1.65 19.53
CA TYR A 45 -29.95 2.69 18.73
C TYR A 45 -30.48 2.59 17.29
N ASP A 46 -30.38 3.68 16.54
CA ASP A 46 -30.76 3.74 15.14
C ASP A 46 -29.55 4.12 14.29
N VAL A 47 -29.60 3.70 13.00
CA VAL A 47 -28.56 4.04 12.01
C VAL A 47 -29.26 4.63 10.79
N THR A 48 -28.80 5.83 10.40
CA THR A 48 -29.29 6.52 9.19
C THR A 48 -28.11 6.92 8.32
N THR A 49 -28.37 7.13 7.04
CA THR A 49 -27.38 7.65 6.07
C THR A 49 -27.60 9.13 5.82
N SER A 50 -26.55 9.86 5.46
CA SER A 50 -26.64 11.28 5.06
C SER A 50 -27.47 11.47 3.77
N GLU A 51 -27.49 10.44 2.93
CA GLU A 51 -28.21 10.38 1.67
C GLU A 51 -28.56 8.93 1.33
N GLU A 52 -29.53 8.72 0.48
CA GLU A 52 -29.86 7.38 0.00
C GLU A 52 -28.80 6.89 -0.98
N VAL A 53 -28.22 5.73 -0.71
CA VAL A 53 -27.19 5.10 -1.54
C VAL A 53 -27.55 3.64 -1.82
N SER A 54 -27.46 3.24 -3.09
CA SER A 54 -27.76 1.86 -3.51
C SER A 54 -26.57 0.91 -3.36
N TRP A 55 -25.35 1.43 -3.29
CA TRP A 55 -24.13 0.63 -3.31
C TRP A 55 -23.69 0.08 -1.96
N LEU A 56 -24.33 0.52 -0.87
CA LEU A 56 -23.99 0.14 0.50
C LEU A 56 -25.23 -0.40 1.20
N LYS A 57 -25.21 -1.68 1.53
CA LYS A 57 -26.22 -2.30 2.40
C LYS A 57 -25.73 -2.27 3.85
N ILE A 58 -26.62 -1.83 4.73
CA ILE A 58 -26.37 -1.71 6.17
C ILE A 58 -27.21 -2.76 6.88
N VAL A 59 -26.56 -3.61 7.67
CA VAL A 59 -27.23 -4.60 8.52
C VAL A 59 -26.88 -4.30 9.98
N LYS A 60 -27.89 -3.98 10.77
CA LYS A 60 -27.76 -3.63 12.16
C LYS A 60 -28.06 -4.83 13.06
N SER A 61 -27.26 -5.04 14.11
CA SER A 61 -27.52 -5.92 15.24
C SER A 61 -27.50 -5.13 16.56
N GLU A 62 -27.47 -5.77 17.71
CA GLU A 62 -27.40 -5.10 19.01
C GLU A 62 -26.01 -4.49 19.27
N GLU A 63 -24.94 -5.15 18.83
CA GLU A 63 -23.56 -4.82 19.16
C GLU A 63 -22.73 -4.38 17.96
N GLU A 64 -23.25 -4.53 16.74
CA GLU A 64 -22.50 -4.23 15.53
C GLU A 64 -23.34 -3.67 14.39
N ILE A 65 -22.70 -2.93 13.51
CA ILE A 65 -23.21 -2.55 12.20
C ILE A 65 -22.33 -3.23 11.15
N LYS A 66 -22.92 -4.13 10.36
CA LYS A 66 -22.27 -4.76 9.23
C LYS A 66 -22.56 -3.96 7.96
N LEU A 67 -21.51 -3.56 7.29
CA LEU A 67 -21.54 -2.86 6.01
C LEU A 67 -21.20 -3.84 4.90
N ILE A 68 -22.01 -3.88 3.85
CA ILE A 68 -21.80 -4.71 2.67
C ILE A 68 -21.84 -3.79 1.46
N ALA A 69 -20.69 -3.59 0.83
CA ALA A 69 -20.56 -2.72 -0.33
C ALA A 69 -20.50 -3.51 -1.64
N GLU A 70 -21.21 -3.03 -2.62
CA GLU A 70 -21.08 -3.51 -3.99
C GLU A 70 -19.81 -2.97 -4.65
N ARG A 71 -19.36 -3.62 -5.70
CA ARG A 71 -18.23 -3.17 -6.51
C ARG A 71 -18.47 -1.73 -7.05
N ASN A 72 -17.41 -0.92 -6.99
CA ASN A 72 -17.44 0.41 -7.61
C ASN A 72 -16.82 0.35 -9.02
N ASP A 73 -17.66 0.36 -10.03
CA ASP A 73 -17.23 0.29 -11.44
C ASP A 73 -16.89 1.65 -12.05
N THR A 74 -16.79 2.69 -11.22
CA THR A 74 -16.41 4.04 -11.65
C THR A 74 -14.96 4.34 -11.29
N TYR A 75 -14.36 5.35 -11.93
CA TYR A 75 -13.03 5.86 -11.57
C TYR A 75 -13.04 6.81 -10.36
N GLN A 76 -14.20 7.09 -9.80
CA GLN A 76 -14.32 8.04 -8.72
C GLN A 76 -14.53 7.34 -7.37
N LYS A 77 -13.85 7.84 -6.35
CA LYS A 77 -14.15 7.52 -4.95
C LYS A 77 -15.61 7.92 -4.68
N ARG A 78 -16.32 7.08 -3.94
CA ARG A 78 -17.64 7.41 -3.40
C ARG A 78 -17.61 7.37 -1.88
N GLU A 79 -18.46 8.18 -1.26
CA GLU A 79 -18.48 8.36 0.17
C GLU A 79 -19.91 8.60 0.66
N VAL A 80 -20.21 8.11 1.85
CA VAL A 80 -21.47 8.38 2.54
C VAL A 80 -21.19 8.47 4.05
N LYS A 81 -21.92 9.32 4.74
CA LYS A 81 -21.88 9.41 6.20
C LYS A 81 -23.02 8.59 6.79
N LEU A 82 -22.71 7.82 7.81
CA LEU A 82 -23.68 7.15 8.65
C LEU A 82 -23.78 7.88 9.97
N TYR A 83 -24.97 7.92 10.53
CA TYR A 83 -25.23 8.49 11.85
C TYR A 83 -25.83 7.40 12.73
N ALA A 84 -25.04 6.92 13.70
CA ALA A 84 -25.55 6.07 14.78
C ALA A 84 -26.10 6.98 15.87
N LYS A 85 -27.34 6.74 16.29
CA LYS A 85 -28.06 7.57 17.28
C LYS A 85 -28.65 6.71 18.39
N SER A 86 -28.37 7.07 19.63
CA SER A 86 -29.01 6.51 20.82
C SER A 86 -29.44 7.65 21.76
N GLY A 87 -30.73 7.79 22.00
CA GLY A 87 -31.27 8.94 22.71
C GLY A 87 -30.91 10.26 22.06
N SER A 88 -30.20 11.13 22.80
CA SER A 88 -29.69 12.42 22.28
C SER A 88 -28.26 12.32 21.71
N VAL A 89 -27.58 11.19 21.90
CA VAL A 89 -26.19 11.01 21.44
C VAL A 89 -26.17 10.58 19.99
N ILE A 90 -25.35 11.25 19.17
CA ILE A 90 -25.14 10.92 17.77
C ILE A 90 -23.64 10.73 17.52
N ARG A 91 -23.29 9.70 16.76
CA ARG A 91 -21.94 9.44 16.27
C ARG A 91 -21.93 9.39 14.75
N GLU A 92 -21.03 10.16 14.16
CA GLU A 92 -20.79 10.14 12.71
C GLU A 92 -19.76 9.07 12.36
N ILE A 93 -20.03 8.32 11.30
CA ILE A 93 -19.16 7.32 10.72
C ILE A 93 -18.99 7.65 9.24
N VAL A 94 -17.76 7.83 8.78
CA VAL A 94 -17.46 8.08 7.37
C VAL A 94 -17.17 6.76 6.67
N VAL A 95 -17.98 6.42 5.68
CA VAL A 95 -17.77 5.24 4.84
C VAL A 95 -17.36 5.67 3.45
N SER A 96 -16.18 5.28 3.03
CA SER A 96 -15.65 5.59 1.72
C SER A 96 -15.25 4.33 0.96
N GLN A 97 -15.42 4.37 -0.36
CA GLN A 97 -15.01 3.29 -1.25
C GLN A 97 -14.21 3.84 -2.42
N SER A 98 -13.07 3.22 -2.69
CA SER A 98 -12.23 3.57 -3.83
C SER A 98 -12.95 3.32 -5.16
N GLY A 99 -12.65 4.15 -6.16
CA GLY A 99 -12.98 3.85 -7.55
C GLY A 99 -11.91 2.97 -8.21
N ILE A 100 -12.14 2.60 -9.47
CA ILE A 100 -11.14 1.92 -10.29
C ILE A 100 -9.90 2.80 -10.37
N GLN A 101 -8.78 2.30 -9.91
CA GLN A 101 -7.50 2.99 -10.05
C GLN A 101 -6.95 2.73 -11.45
N ARG A 102 -7.09 3.71 -12.33
CA ARG A 102 -6.54 3.63 -13.70
C ARG A 102 -5.02 3.48 -13.65
N TYR A 103 -4.36 4.32 -12.85
CA TYR A 103 -2.93 4.27 -12.60
C TYR A 103 -2.67 3.85 -11.16
N LEU A 104 -1.62 3.10 -10.94
CA LEU A 104 -1.20 2.61 -9.64
C LEU A 104 0.21 3.09 -9.34
N LEU A 105 0.50 3.25 -8.06
CA LEU A 105 1.87 3.31 -7.55
C LEU A 105 2.10 2.10 -6.64
N PRO A 106 3.33 1.57 -6.60
CA PRO A 106 3.65 0.51 -5.65
C PRO A 106 3.62 1.02 -4.22
N ILE A 107 3.61 0.09 -3.25
CA ILE A 107 3.95 0.45 -1.87
C ILE A 107 5.35 1.05 -1.88
N HIS A 108 5.57 2.01 -0.99
CA HIS A 108 6.82 2.75 -0.92
C HIS A 108 8.02 1.84 -0.67
N PRO A 109 8.97 1.69 -1.63
CA PRO A 109 10.11 0.78 -1.48
C PRO A 109 11.23 1.30 -0.58
N GLY A 110 11.18 2.55 -0.13
CA GLY A 110 12.20 3.16 0.73
C GLY A 110 12.02 2.92 2.24
N VAL A 111 11.01 2.17 2.63
CA VAL A 111 10.78 1.75 4.03
C VAL A 111 10.87 0.23 4.06
N PRO A 112 11.56 -0.37 5.05
CA PRO A 112 11.58 -1.82 5.19
C PRO A 112 10.16 -2.37 5.12
N GLN A 113 9.87 -3.09 4.04
CA GLN A 113 8.56 -3.65 3.76
C GLN A 113 8.69 -5.15 3.87
N ASP A 114 8.33 -5.70 5.04
CA ASP A 114 8.17 -7.13 5.13
C ASP A 114 7.06 -7.61 4.17
N GLU A 115 7.06 -8.89 3.88
CA GLU A 115 6.10 -9.55 3.02
C GLU A 115 4.65 -9.27 3.42
N HIS A 116 4.37 -9.15 4.73
CA HIS A 116 3.03 -8.92 5.27
C HIS A 116 2.52 -7.53 4.86
N LYS A 117 3.37 -6.51 4.91
CA LYS A 117 3.00 -5.15 4.50
C LYS A 117 2.72 -5.06 3.00
N ILE A 118 3.52 -5.75 2.18
CA ILE A 118 3.29 -5.82 0.72
C ILE A 118 1.96 -6.54 0.45
N MET A 119 1.72 -7.68 1.13
CA MET A 119 0.48 -8.44 1.00
C MET A 119 -0.73 -7.60 1.42
N ASP A 120 -0.69 -6.99 2.60
CA ASP A 120 -1.78 -6.17 3.12
C ASP A 120 -2.09 -4.98 2.22
N PHE A 121 -1.06 -4.32 1.69
CA PHE A 121 -1.22 -3.21 0.77
C PHE A 121 -1.87 -3.63 -0.56
N GLU A 122 -1.37 -4.71 -1.16
CA GLU A 122 -1.88 -5.19 -2.45
C GLU A 122 -3.29 -5.76 -2.32
N LEU A 123 -3.55 -6.60 -1.30
CA LEU A 123 -4.88 -7.13 -1.04
C LEU A 123 -5.87 -6.01 -0.69
N GLY A 124 -5.43 -5.02 0.11
CA GLY A 124 -6.26 -3.87 0.50
C GLY A 124 -6.73 -3.01 -0.67
N ARG A 125 -6.01 -3.00 -1.79
CA ARG A 125 -6.41 -2.29 -3.02
C ARG A 125 -7.04 -3.18 -4.09
N GLY A 126 -7.31 -4.46 -3.77
CA GLY A 126 -8.01 -5.40 -4.65
C GLY A 126 -7.10 -6.17 -5.60
N SER A 127 -5.78 -6.12 -5.41
CA SER A 127 -4.86 -7.04 -6.07
C SER A 127 -4.95 -8.43 -5.43
N TYR A 128 -4.49 -9.47 -6.12
CA TYR A 128 -4.34 -10.80 -5.53
C TYR A 128 -3.02 -11.45 -5.93
N LEU A 129 -2.43 -12.20 -5.01
CA LEU A 129 -1.16 -12.87 -5.24
C LEU A 129 -1.34 -13.95 -6.31
N ARG A 130 -0.58 -13.84 -7.39
CA ARG A 130 -0.52 -14.82 -8.47
C ARG A 130 0.56 -15.85 -8.24
N GLU A 131 1.74 -15.39 -7.82
CA GLU A 131 2.93 -16.22 -7.74
C GLU A 131 3.89 -15.67 -6.69
N TYR A 132 4.51 -16.58 -5.97
CA TYR A 132 5.64 -16.31 -5.09
C TYR A 132 6.82 -17.18 -5.52
N GLN A 133 7.97 -16.56 -5.72
CA GLN A 133 9.24 -17.23 -5.98
C GLN A 133 10.20 -16.91 -4.84
N ALA A 134 10.67 -17.92 -4.14
CA ALA A 134 11.70 -17.75 -3.13
C ALA A 134 13.03 -17.37 -3.78
N ALA A 135 13.85 -16.61 -3.04
CA ALA A 135 15.20 -16.31 -3.47
C ALA A 135 16.02 -17.60 -3.65
N MET A 136 16.74 -17.68 -4.76
CA MET A 136 17.71 -18.77 -5.03
C MET A 136 19.06 -18.12 -5.42
N PRO A 137 19.85 -17.65 -4.44
CA PRO A 137 21.08 -16.90 -4.71
C PRO A 137 22.09 -17.68 -5.57
N ALA A 138 22.15 -19.00 -5.41
CA ALA A 138 23.00 -19.86 -6.21
C ALA A 138 22.72 -19.80 -7.73
N TYR A 139 21.50 -19.39 -8.10
CA TYR A 139 21.08 -19.22 -9.50
C TYR A 139 20.88 -17.75 -9.88
N GLY A 140 21.22 -16.81 -8.99
CA GLY A 140 21.02 -15.39 -9.21
C GLY A 140 19.54 -14.98 -9.25
N LEU A 141 18.65 -15.77 -8.64
CA LEU A 141 17.22 -15.49 -8.58
C LEU A 141 16.89 -14.73 -7.28
N GLU A 142 16.23 -13.61 -7.45
CA GLU A 142 15.72 -12.78 -6.36
C GLU A 142 14.39 -13.34 -5.84
N GLU A 143 14.06 -13.04 -4.58
CA GLU A 143 12.73 -13.27 -4.06
C GLU A 143 11.73 -12.37 -4.82
N THR A 144 10.62 -12.96 -5.26
CA THR A 144 9.65 -12.22 -6.07
C THR A 144 8.21 -12.54 -5.67
N TYR A 145 7.44 -11.47 -5.42
CA TYR A 145 5.98 -11.52 -5.25
C TYR A 145 5.32 -10.91 -6.47
N THR A 146 4.53 -11.70 -7.19
CA THR A 146 3.79 -11.26 -8.38
C THR A 146 2.30 -11.19 -8.07
N PHE A 147 1.69 -10.02 -8.24
CA PHE A 147 0.27 -9.81 -8.06
C PHE A 147 -0.42 -9.47 -9.38
N ILE A 148 -1.64 -9.95 -9.55
CA ILE A 148 -2.57 -9.41 -10.53
C ILE A 148 -3.27 -8.22 -9.88
N THR A 149 -3.26 -7.07 -10.54
CA THR A 149 -3.79 -5.83 -9.99
C THR A 149 -5.26 -5.60 -10.38
N ALA A 150 -5.94 -4.72 -9.66
CA ALA A 150 -7.28 -4.26 -10.06
C ALA A 150 -7.24 -3.15 -11.13
N SER A 151 -6.05 -2.71 -11.57
CA SER A 151 -5.94 -1.68 -12.61
C SER A 151 -6.32 -2.23 -13.98
N PRO A 152 -7.09 -1.48 -14.78
CA PRO A 152 -7.38 -1.86 -16.15
C PRO A 152 -6.21 -1.62 -17.12
N ILE A 153 -5.11 -1.03 -16.65
CA ILE A 153 -3.94 -0.64 -17.44
C ILE A 153 -2.73 -1.50 -17.07
N PHE A 154 -2.39 -1.56 -15.77
CA PHE A 154 -1.26 -2.34 -15.27
C PHE A 154 -1.79 -3.62 -14.68
N THR A 155 -1.69 -4.71 -15.43
CA THR A 155 -2.29 -5.99 -15.06
C THR A 155 -1.49 -6.77 -14.05
N LEU A 156 -0.17 -6.53 -13.99
CA LEU A 156 0.74 -7.18 -13.07
C LEU A 156 1.60 -6.18 -12.32
N ILE A 157 1.93 -6.52 -11.08
CA ILE A 157 2.98 -5.87 -10.30
C ILE A 157 3.87 -6.93 -9.66
N GLN A 158 5.18 -6.74 -9.76
CA GLN A 158 6.18 -7.62 -9.19
C GLN A 158 7.05 -6.85 -8.21
N TYR A 159 7.19 -7.37 -7.01
CA TYR A 159 8.11 -6.89 -5.99
C TYR A 159 9.29 -7.85 -5.95
N CYS A 160 10.47 -7.37 -6.34
CA CYS A 160 11.71 -8.15 -6.35
C CYS A 160 12.58 -7.71 -5.17
N SER A 161 13.13 -8.66 -4.43
CA SER A 161 14.00 -8.39 -3.29
C SER A 161 15.24 -9.27 -3.34
N THR A 162 16.40 -8.65 -3.14
CA THR A 162 17.70 -9.37 -3.05
C THR A 162 17.98 -9.85 -1.64
N ASP A 163 17.44 -9.17 -0.62
CA ASP A 163 17.71 -9.42 0.80
C ASP A 163 16.49 -10.03 1.55
N GLY A 164 15.36 -10.21 0.85
CA GLY A 164 14.10 -10.70 1.43
C GLY A 164 13.40 -9.70 2.36
N ILE A 165 13.90 -8.47 2.49
CA ILE A 165 13.36 -7.45 3.42
C ILE A 165 12.91 -6.22 2.64
N ASN A 166 13.72 -5.74 1.70
CA ASN A 166 13.44 -4.52 0.96
C ASN A 166 13.28 -4.82 -0.53
N PRO A 167 12.24 -4.30 -1.18
CA PRO A 167 12.19 -4.36 -2.63
C PRO A 167 13.40 -3.64 -3.24
N SER A 168 14.25 -4.39 -3.92
CA SER A 168 15.36 -3.85 -4.73
C SER A 168 14.85 -3.20 -6.01
N GLN A 169 13.74 -3.74 -6.51
CA GLN A 169 13.05 -3.28 -7.71
C GLN A 169 11.57 -3.64 -7.64
N ILE A 170 10.73 -2.74 -8.17
CA ILE A 170 9.32 -3.04 -8.39
C ILE A 170 9.00 -2.82 -9.86
N ILE A 171 8.38 -3.81 -10.49
CA ILE A 171 8.04 -3.78 -11.91
C ILE A 171 6.52 -3.83 -12.05
N MET A 172 5.95 -2.85 -12.75
CA MET A 172 4.54 -2.90 -13.15
C MET A 172 4.44 -3.11 -14.65
N ILE A 173 3.58 -4.02 -15.04
CA ILE A 173 3.43 -4.47 -16.41
C ILE A 173 2.02 -4.16 -16.90
N GLY A 174 1.95 -3.51 -18.06
CA GLY A 174 0.71 -3.29 -18.78
C GLY A 174 0.82 -3.82 -20.21
N ASP A 175 -0.11 -4.70 -20.60
CA ASP A 175 -0.06 -5.36 -21.88
C ASP A 175 -0.84 -4.61 -22.97
N GLY A 176 -0.31 -4.65 -24.19
CA GLY A 176 -0.97 -4.22 -25.41
C GLY A 176 -1.10 -2.71 -25.58
N ARG A 177 -1.78 -2.33 -26.65
CA ARG A 177 -1.96 -0.94 -27.08
C ARG A 177 -2.62 -0.06 -26.04
N LYS A 178 -3.59 -0.58 -25.30
CA LYS A 178 -4.31 0.17 -24.25
C LYS A 178 -3.36 0.69 -23.16
N ALA A 179 -2.37 -0.11 -22.74
CA ALA A 179 -1.38 0.31 -21.77
C ALA A 179 -0.43 1.39 -22.34
N ILE A 180 -0.02 1.22 -23.59
CA ILE A 180 0.82 2.19 -24.30
C ILE A 180 0.11 3.54 -24.40
N ASP A 181 -1.13 3.56 -24.86
CA ASP A 181 -1.90 4.79 -25.03
C ASP A 181 -2.14 5.47 -23.67
N ALA A 182 -2.38 4.67 -22.63
CA ALA A 182 -2.59 5.19 -21.28
C ALA A 182 -1.35 5.90 -20.72
N VAL A 183 -0.14 5.35 -20.92
CA VAL A 183 1.10 6.00 -20.42
C VAL A 183 1.57 7.13 -21.32
N LYS A 184 1.12 7.18 -22.58
CA LYS A 184 1.38 8.32 -23.49
C LYS A 184 0.42 9.48 -23.25
N ASP A 185 -0.68 9.26 -22.54
CA ASP A 185 -1.65 10.29 -22.20
C ASP A 185 -1.07 11.29 -21.19
N LYS A 186 -1.37 12.58 -21.35
CA LYS A 186 -1.01 13.63 -20.40
C LYS A 186 -1.55 13.39 -18.99
N ALA A 187 -2.65 12.63 -18.86
CA ALA A 187 -3.21 12.25 -17.57
C ALA A 187 -2.24 11.36 -16.77
N PHE A 188 -1.40 10.56 -17.41
CA PHE A 188 -0.38 9.78 -16.73
C PHE A 188 0.76 10.67 -16.20
N ASP A 189 1.26 11.59 -17.00
CA ASP A 189 2.25 12.56 -16.54
C ASP A 189 1.71 13.41 -15.38
N LYS A 190 0.44 13.84 -15.46
CA LYS A 190 -0.21 14.55 -14.37
C LYS A 190 -0.33 13.69 -13.12
N PHE A 191 -0.75 12.43 -13.24
CA PHE A 191 -0.83 11.50 -12.12
C PHE A 191 0.53 11.34 -11.43
N LEU A 192 1.61 11.18 -12.17
CA LEU A 192 2.96 11.10 -11.61
C LEU A 192 3.36 12.39 -10.89
N THR A 193 3.11 13.54 -11.52
CA THR A 193 3.42 14.85 -10.92
C THR A 193 2.63 15.11 -9.65
N ASP A 194 1.34 14.80 -9.63
CA ASP A 194 0.48 14.93 -8.44
C ASP A 194 0.96 14.03 -7.28
N ASN A 195 1.71 12.96 -7.59
CA ASN A 195 2.34 12.06 -6.62
C ASN A 195 3.83 12.35 -6.38
N GLY A 196 4.31 13.52 -6.76
CA GLY A 196 5.65 14.01 -6.45
C GLY A 196 6.76 13.54 -7.39
N TYR A 197 6.43 12.89 -8.50
CA TYR A 197 7.41 12.51 -9.51
C TYR A 197 7.73 13.68 -10.45
N VAL A 198 9.00 13.93 -10.66
CA VAL A 198 9.51 14.95 -11.57
C VAL A 198 10.19 14.25 -12.75
N ARG A 199 9.80 14.60 -13.97
CA ARG A 199 10.39 14.04 -15.17
C ARG A 199 11.82 14.56 -15.36
N SER A 200 12.75 13.67 -15.69
CA SER A 200 14.11 14.06 -16.06
C SER A 200 14.10 14.82 -17.42
N ASN A 201 15.04 15.74 -17.59
CA ASN A 201 15.15 16.55 -18.81
C ASN A 201 15.70 15.78 -20.03
N SER A 202 15.92 14.47 -19.91
CA SER A 202 16.36 13.63 -21.02
C SER A 202 15.26 13.53 -22.08
N GLN A 203 15.56 13.89 -23.31
CA GLN A 203 14.59 13.90 -24.42
C GLN A 203 14.20 12.48 -24.89
N SER A 204 15.01 11.48 -24.60
CA SER A 204 14.85 10.12 -25.13
C SER A 204 14.11 9.17 -24.21
N ASP A 205 14.21 9.35 -22.89
CA ASP A 205 13.70 8.39 -21.93
C ASP A 205 12.61 8.99 -21.04
N ARG A 206 11.58 8.21 -20.77
CA ARG A 206 10.56 8.56 -19.78
C ARG A 206 11.05 8.14 -18.41
N GLU A 207 11.96 8.94 -17.87
CA GLU A 207 12.52 8.78 -16.54
C GLU A 207 11.98 9.86 -15.60
N TYR A 208 11.65 9.47 -14.39
CA TYR A 208 11.12 10.35 -13.35
C TYR A 208 11.84 10.07 -12.04
N THR A 209 11.95 11.09 -11.20
CA THR A 209 12.47 10.97 -9.84
C THR A 209 11.44 11.49 -8.85
N ASN A 210 11.35 10.87 -7.70
CA ASN A 210 10.60 11.37 -6.55
C ASN A 210 11.57 11.53 -5.38
N ASP A 211 12.00 12.76 -5.14
CA ASP A 211 13.01 13.09 -4.13
C ASP A 211 12.52 12.87 -2.71
N LYS A 212 11.22 13.03 -2.49
CA LYS A 212 10.61 12.83 -1.18
C LYS A 212 10.58 11.35 -0.84
N GLU A 213 10.23 10.53 -1.82
CA GLU A 213 10.07 9.09 -1.66
C GLU A 213 11.37 8.33 -1.98
N LEU A 214 12.43 9.03 -2.40
CA LEU A 214 13.72 8.47 -2.82
C LEU A 214 13.57 7.35 -3.85
N LEU A 215 12.78 7.63 -4.91
CA LEU A 215 12.47 6.68 -5.97
C LEU A 215 12.81 7.23 -7.35
N SER A 216 13.37 6.38 -8.19
CA SER A 216 13.38 6.58 -9.63
C SER A 216 12.33 5.69 -10.28
N LEU A 217 11.70 6.21 -11.33
CA LEU A 217 10.80 5.48 -12.19
C LEU A 217 11.30 5.57 -13.63
N LYS A 218 11.44 4.41 -14.26
CA LYS A 218 11.71 4.31 -15.69
C LYS A 218 10.52 3.66 -16.39
N VAL A 219 10.01 4.33 -17.43
CA VAL A 219 8.88 3.85 -18.24
C VAL A 219 9.43 3.35 -19.56
N TYR A 220 9.36 2.05 -19.77
CA TYR A 220 9.72 1.40 -21.02
C TYR A 220 8.47 1.05 -21.82
N ILE A 221 8.42 1.44 -23.09
CA ILE A 221 7.32 1.17 -24.01
C ILE A 221 7.83 0.28 -25.15
N SER A 222 7.18 -0.85 -25.36
CA SER A 222 7.42 -1.72 -26.51
C SER A 222 6.23 -1.63 -27.48
N GLU A 223 6.51 -1.23 -28.73
CA GLU A 223 5.52 -1.21 -29.83
C GLU A 223 5.83 -2.30 -30.87
N LYS A 224 6.62 -3.31 -30.49
CA LYS A 224 6.97 -4.42 -31.39
C LYS A 224 5.77 -5.35 -31.55
N GLU A 225 5.48 -5.74 -32.77
CA GLU A 225 4.46 -6.74 -33.08
C GLU A 225 4.65 -8.00 -32.20
N ASN A 226 3.57 -8.50 -31.63
CA ASN A 226 3.54 -9.61 -30.66
C ASN A 226 4.22 -9.36 -29.31
N ASN A 227 4.68 -8.12 -29.02
CA ASN A 227 5.26 -7.75 -27.73
C ASN A 227 4.93 -6.27 -27.39
N GLU A 228 3.70 -5.86 -27.68
CA GLU A 228 3.22 -4.53 -27.33
C GLU A 228 2.93 -4.45 -25.82
N GLY A 229 3.45 -3.40 -25.17
CA GLY A 229 3.19 -3.20 -23.75
C GLY A 229 4.06 -2.14 -23.12
N VAL A 230 3.92 -2.03 -21.82
CA VAL A 230 4.61 -1.05 -20.98
C VAL A 230 5.15 -1.73 -19.74
N ASN A 231 6.40 -1.42 -19.40
CA ASN A 231 7.00 -1.76 -18.12
C ASN A 231 7.36 -0.47 -17.38
N LEU A 232 6.87 -0.34 -16.16
CA LEU A 232 7.24 0.69 -15.21
C LEU A 232 8.18 0.06 -14.18
N THR A 233 9.41 0.51 -14.14
CA THR A 233 10.41 0.02 -13.18
C THR A 233 10.69 1.10 -12.14
N PHE A 234 10.35 0.80 -10.89
CA PHE A 234 10.66 1.65 -9.74
C PHE A 234 11.89 1.10 -9.05
N THR A 235 12.84 1.98 -8.77
CA THR A 235 14.10 1.62 -8.11
C THR A 235 14.40 2.62 -7.00
N PRO A 236 14.77 2.18 -5.79
CA PRO A 236 15.21 3.08 -4.72
C PRO A 236 16.41 3.94 -5.15
N ILE A 237 16.43 5.19 -4.68
CA ILE A 237 17.53 6.13 -4.93
C ILE A 237 18.23 6.37 -3.59
N MET A 238 19.55 6.19 -3.55
CA MET A 238 20.34 6.68 -2.42
C MET A 238 20.90 8.06 -2.70
N LYS A 239 20.76 8.99 -1.77
CA LYS A 239 21.49 10.26 -1.78
C LYS A 239 22.84 10.06 -1.09
N GLN A 240 23.91 10.23 -1.84
CA GLN A 240 25.23 10.33 -1.28
C GLN A 240 25.78 11.73 -1.63
N ASN A 241 26.08 12.54 -0.62
CA ASN A 241 26.65 13.90 -0.77
C ASN A 241 25.86 14.82 -1.72
N GLY A 242 24.53 14.70 -1.78
CA GLY A 242 23.67 15.53 -2.64
C GLY A 242 23.55 15.06 -4.09
N GLU A 243 24.25 14.00 -4.48
CA GLU A 243 24.10 13.35 -5.79
C GLU A 243 23.23 12.10 -5.66
N TYR A 244 22.38 11.86 -6.67
CA TYR A 244 21.55 10.65 -6.74
C TYR A 244 22.38 9.48 -7.23
N LYS A 245 22.43 8.41 -6.44
CA LYS A 245 22.88 7.10 -6.93
C LYS A 245 21.67 6.17 -7.02
N THR A 246 21.36 5.75 -8.24
CA THR A 246 20.45 4.62 -8.42
C THR A 246 21.17 3.34 -7.98
N PHE A 247 20.54 2.51 -7.18
CA PHE A 247 20.98 1.13 -6.98
C PHE A 247 20.80 0.37 -8.30
N SER A 248 21.76 0.51 -9.17
CA SER A 248 21.89 -0.47 -10.23
C SER A 248 22.53 -1.70 -9.61
N LYS A 249 21.72 -2.71 -9.30
CA LYS A 249 22.14 -3.95 -8.64
C LYS A 249 23.06 -3.66 -7.47
N LEU A 250 22.63 -3.84 -6.22
CA LEU A 250 23.60 -4.03 -5.14
C LEU A 250 24.68 -4.93 -5.72
N PRO A 251 25.96 -4.52 -5.71
CA PRO A 251 26.97 -5.38 -6.25
C PRO A 251 26.85 -6.67 -5.44
N PHE A 252 26.35 -7.71 -6.08
CA PHE A 252 26.55 -9.05 -5.58
C PHE A 252 27.99 -9.07 -5.13
N TYR A 253 28.23 -9.44 -3.87
CA TYR A 253 29.57 -9.84 -3.50
C TYR A 253 30.00 -10.80 -4.59
N PRO A 254 31.00 -10.45 -5.42
CA PRO A 254 31.33 -11.33 -6.51
C PRO A 254 31.59 -12.68 -5.85
N LEU A 255 30.85 -13.71 -6.26
CA LEU A 255 31.05 -15.07 -5.76
C LEU A 255 32.54 -15.44 -5.74
N GLU A 256 33.31 -14.82 -6.63
CA GLU A 256 34.77 -14.88 -6.69
C GLU A 256 35.49 -14.37 -5.44
N LEU A 257 34.91 -13.43 -4.68
CA LEU A 257 35.47 -12.97 -3.40
C LEU A 257 35.12 -13.95 -2.26
N LEU A 258 33.93 -14.54 -2.28
CA LEU A 258 33.50 -15.52 -1.29
C LEU A 258 34.12 -16.91 -1.50
N GLN A 259 34.62 -17.20 -2.71
CA GLN A 259 35.28 -18.48 -3.04
C GLN A 259 36.79 -18.49 -2.75
N LYS A 260 37.35 -17.38 -2.35
CA LYS A 260 38.79 -17.32 -1.96
C LYS A 260 38.94 -17.54 -0.46
N ASP A 261 39.55 -18.65 -0.08
CA ASP A 261 39.82 -19.09 1.30
C ASP A 261 40.66 -18.12 2.16
N ASN A 262 40.86 -16.87 1.77
CA ASN A 262 41.64 -15.86 2.48
C ASN A 262 41.24 -14.41 2.16
N VAL A 263 39.96 -14.11 2.07
CA VAL A 263 39.50 -12.71 1.92
C VAL A 263 39.76 -11.98 3.26
N LYS A 264 40.69 -11.03 3.27
CA LYS A 264 40.91 -10.19 4.43
C LYS A 264 39.79 -9.17 4.57
N LEU A 265 39.34 -8.91 5.80
CA LEU A 265 38.33 -7.92 6.16
C LEU A 265 38.56 -6.59 5.41
N ALA A 266 39.82 -6.13 5.31
CA ALA A 266 40.19 -4.92 4.57
C ALA A 266 39.83 -4.94 3.07
N GLN A 267 39.69 -6.10 2.43
CA GLN A 267 39.29 -6.20 1.03
C GLN A 267 37.75 -6.10 0.88
N ILE A 268 37.04 -6.61 1.89
CA ILE A 268 35.60 -6.44 2.00
C ILE A 268 35.28 -4.96 2.25
N GLU A 269 36.00 -4.34 3.20
CA GLU A 269 35.88 -2.93 3.53
C GLU A 269 36.14 -2.01 2.34
N GLN A 270 37.18 -2.32 1.57
CA GLN A 270 37.52 -1.52 0.38
C GLN A 270 36.48 -1.67 -0.76
N TYR A 271 35.84 -2.84 -0.83
CA TYR A 271 34.77 -3.09 -1.77
C TYR A 271 33.49 -2.37 -1.35
N GLU A 272 33.13 -2.44 -0.07
CA GLU A 272 31.95 -1.77 0.48
C GLU A 272 32.06 -0.24 0.44
N GLN A 273 33.25 0.32 0.73
CA GLN A 273 33.50 1.74 0.55
C GLN A 273 33.35 2.19 -0.91
N LYS A 274 33.77 1.37 -1.88
CA LYS A 274 33.54 1.64 -3.30
C LYS A 274 32.07 1.51 -3.69
N ALA A 275 31.33 0.64 -3.02
CA ALA A 275 29.89 0.43 -3.21
C ALA A 275 29.05 1.51 -2.52
N GLY A 276 29.65 2.33 -1.63
CA GLY A 276 28.98 3.41 -0.92
C GLY A 276 28.27 3.00 0.35
N SER A 277 28.61 1.84 0.94
CA SER A 277 28.09 1.38 2.23
C SER A 277 28.54 2.30 3.39
N THR A 278 27.64 2.52 4.37
CA THR A 278 27.90 3.33 5.55
C THR A 278 28.39 2.48 6.74
N GLU A 279 29.01 3.09 7.76
CA GLU A 279 29.48 2.38 8.95
C GLU A 279 28.35 1.72 9.76
N GLU A 280 27.13 2.25 9.71
CA GLU A 280 25.96 1.65 10.36
C GLU A 280 25.55 0.31 9.72
N GLU A 281 25.69 0.19 8.41
CA GLU A 281 25.47 -1.07 7.70
C GLU A 281 26.52 -2.13 8.04
N ARG A 282 27.74 -1.70 8.41
CA ARG A 282 28.82 -2.58 8.87
C ARG A 282 28.47 -3.31 10.17
N SER A 283 27.93 -2.64 11.17
CA SER A 283 27.66 -3.22 12.49
C SER A 283 26.60 -4.33 12.43
N LEU A 284 25.67 -4.26 11.48
CA LEU A 284 24.65 -5.29 11.24
C LEU A 284 25.23 -6.55 10.57
N ASN A 285 26.28 -6.41 9.76
CA ASN A 285 26.93 -7.53 9.10
C ASN A 285 27.95 -8.24 9.98
N GLU A 286 28.60 -7.54 10.90
CA GLU A 286 29.51 -8.15 11.87
C GLU A 286 28.80 -9.09 12.85
N HIS A 287 27.54 -8.82 13.22
CA HIS A 287 26.76 -9.68 14.12
C HIS A 287 26.22 -10.96 13.44
N LYS A 288 26.16 -11.03 12.12
CA LYS A 288 25.72 -12.23 11.38
C LYS A 288 26.85 -13.22 11.07
N ASN A 289 28.11 -12.82 11.22
CA ASN A 289 29.25 -13.67 10.89
C ASN A 289 29.95 -14.29 12.16
N THR A 290 29.32 -14.16 13.33
CA THR A 290 29.84 -14.72 14.59
C THR A 290 29.01 -15.84 15.19
N GLU A 291 28.03 -16.36 14.43
CA GLU A 291 27.34 -17.64 14.69
C GLU A 291 27.67 -18.62 13.50
#